data_0f009a133d9637e852a0034aae3f61c5
#
_entry.id   0f009a133d9637e852a0034aae3f61c5
#
_cell.length_a   1.000
_cell.length_b   1.000
_cell.length_c   1.000
_cell.angle_alpha   90.00
_cell.angle_beta   90.00
_cell.angle_gamma   90.00
#
_symmetry.space_group_name_H-M   'P 1'
#
loop_
_entity.id
_entity.type
_entity.pdbx_description
1 polymer ?
#
loop_
_entity_poly.entity_id
_entity_poly.type
_entity_poly.pdbx_seq_one_letter_code
_entity_poly.pdbx_strand_id
1 'polypeptide(L)'
;MPVIKKNGVEIYYEEAGTGLPLLVLPGGGLNATVAGLENHAFNPIEEFSNKYRVIALDLRNAANGKSIGPLEIEKTWDGFTDDQLTLMDHLSIEKFMVLGFCIGGPLVWNLLKRAKDRVICATLVHPSGFTSSHPNIYFQNNIRGWAPNLIENNPNITLDMATEFLNNMYTKRADFVFTVDRNFVKNCETPILILPDDIPAHP
;
A
#
# COMPACT_ATOMS: atom_id res chain seq x y z
N MET A 1 -3.30 -5.26 20.96
CA MET A 1 -3.40 -4.85 19.54
C MET A 1 -2.45 -5.74 18.77
N PRO A 2 -2.89 -6.40 17.70
CA PRO A 2 -2.04 -7.36 17.00
C PRO A 2 -0.91 -6.64 16.25
N VAL A 3 0.31 -7.06 16.56
CA VAL A 3 1.54 -6.65 15.86
C VAL A 3 2.32 -7.93 15.57
N ILE A 4 2.71 -8.13 14.35
CA ILE A 4 3.66 -9.18 13.98
C ILE A 4 5.06 -8.60 13.85
N LYS A 5 6.06 -9.40 14.24
CA LYS A 5 7.48 -9.02 14.18
C LYS A 5 8.26 -10.05 13.37
N LYS A 6 8.94 -9.59 12.33
CA LYS A 6 9.78 -10.44 11.47
C LYS A 6 10.92 -9.63 10.87
N ASN A 7 12.15 -10.12 11.02
CA ASN A 7 13.35 -9.53 10.39
C ASN A 7 13.54 -8.02 10.62
N GLY A 8 13.25 -7.54 11.83
CA GLY A 8 13.37 -6.12 12.18
C GLY A 8 12.21 -5.24 11.70
N VAL A 9 11.16 -5.84 11.13
CA VAL A 9 9.92 -5.16 10.78
C VAL A 9 8.84 -5.51 11.80
N GLU A 10 8.10 -4.51 12.25
CA GLU A 10 6.90 -4.65 13.06
C GLU A 10 5.71 -4.18 12.22
N ILE A 11 4.73 -5.06 12.00
CA ILE A 11 3.53 -4.76 11.22
C ILE A 11 2.33 -4.75 12.16
N TYR A 12 1.73 -3.57 12.30
CA TYR A 12 0.45 -3.42 12.97
C TYR A 12 -0.68 -3.69 11.97
N TYR A 13 -1.69 -4.41 12.43
CA TYR A 13 -2.88 -4.68 11.65
C TYR A 13 -4.13 -4.73 12.54
N GLU A 14 -5.29 -4.60 11.92
CA GLU A 14 -6.59 -4.87 12.53
C GLU A 14 -7.32 -5.93 11.71
N GLU A 15 -8.11 -6.74 12.42
CA GLU A 15 -8.87 -7.83 11.84
C GLU A 15 -10.28 -7.84 12.43
N ALA A 16 -11.29 -7.99 11.56
CA ALA A 16 -12.68 -8.10 11.96
C ALA A 16 -13.46 -9.03 11.03
N GLY A 17 -14.48 -9.68 11.59
CA GLY A 17 -15.36 -10.57 10.83
C GLY A 17 -14.79 -11.96 10.60
N THR A 18 -15.53 -12.74 9.81
CA THR A 18 -15.18 -14.13 9.45
C THR A 18 -15.55 -14.39 7.98
N GLY A 19 -15.05 -15.46 7.40
CA GLY A 19 -15.34 -15.85 6.02
C GLY A 19 -14.15 -15.66 5.07
N LEU A 20 -14.40 -15.32 3.81
CA LEU A 20 -13.34 -15.12 2.83
C LEU A 20 -12.45 -13.93 3.22
N PRO A 21 -11.12 -14.09 3.22
CA PRO A 21 -10.20 -13.02 3.59
C PRO A 21 -10.23 -11.86 2.60
N LEU A 22 -10.33 -10.64 3.12
CA LEU A 22 -10.23 -9.39 2.39
C LEU A 22 -9.09 -8.56 2.99
N LEU A 23 -7.97 -8.46 2.27
CA LEU A 23 -6.86 -7.58 2.61
C LEU A 23 -7.22 -6.14 2.18
N VAL A 24 -7.15 -5.20 3.11
CA VAL A 24 -7.40 -3.78 2.87
C VAL A 24 -6.09 -3.01 2.95
N LEU A 25 -5.78 -2.27 1.90
CA LEU A 25 -4.63 -1.37 1.79
C LEU A 25 -5.13 0.08 1.87
N PRO A 26 -4.98 0.76 3.02
CA PRO A 26 -5.48 2.12 3.21
C PRO A 26 -4.85 3.12 2.24
N GLY A 27 -5.53 4.22 1.97
CA GLY A 27 -5.01 5.39 1.27
C GLY A 27 -4.29 6.35 2.21
N GLY A 28 -3.67 7.39 1.65
CA GLY A 28 -2.94 8.41 2.41
C GLY A 28 -1.46 8.53 2.02
N GLY A 29 -1.07 8.04 0.85
CA GLY A 29 0.31 8.00 0.42
C GLY A 29 1.14 7.13 1.38
N LEU A 30 2.39 7.50 1.65
CA LEU A 30 3.25 6.78 2.60
C LEU A 30 2.81 6.94 4.07
N ASN A 31 1.79 7.76 4.34
CA ASN A 31 1.16 7.90 5.66
C ASN A 31 -0.11 7.06 5.80
N ALA A 32 -0.32 6.06 4.94
CA ALA A 32 -1.48 5.20 4.97
C ALA A 32 -1.52 4.35 6.26
N THR A 33 -2.62 4.46 7.00
CA THR A 33 -2.84 3.73 8.27
C THR A 33 -4.24 3.17 8.36
N VAL A 34 -4.42 2.16 9.20
CA VAL A 34 -5.75 1.59 9.50
C VAL A 34 -6.67 2.67 10.09
N ALA A 35 -6.17 3.47 11.02
CA ALA A 35 -6.92 4.59 11.59
C ALA A 35 -7.35 5.61 10.52
N GLY A 36 -6.58 5.75 9.43
CA GLY A 36 -6.92 6.63 8.31
C GLY A 36 -8.15 6.19 7.51
N LEU A 37 -8.59 4.94 7.64
CA LEU A 37 -9.78 4.43 6.94
C LEU A 37 -11.07 5.17 7.31
N GLU A 38 -11.12 5.75 8.51
CA GLU A 38 -12.25 6.58 8.95
C GLU A 38 -12.44 7.84 8.07
N ASN A 39 -11.38 8.29 7.40
CA ASN A 39 -11.43 9.48 6.53
C ASN A 39 -11.73 9.16 5.06
N HIS A 40 -11.94 7.89 4.71
CA HIS A 40 -12.33 7.47 3.36
C HIS A 40 -13.84 7.58 3.17
N ALA A 41 -14.30 7.43 1.93
CA ALA A 41 -15.73 7.47 1.59
C ALA A 41 -16.56 6.42 2.36
N PHE A 42 -15.91 5.34 2.79
CA PHE A 42 -16.46 4.31 3.68
C PHE A 42 -15.29 3.61 4.40
N ASN A 43 -15.58 3.04 5.57
CA ASN A 43 -14.63 2.21 6.31
C ASN A 43 -14.85 0.73 5.96
N PRO A 44 -13.93 0.08 5.21
CA PRO A 44 -14.11 -1.32 4.80
C PRO A 44 -14.24 -2.30 5.95
N ILE A 45 -13.66 -2.01 7.11
CA ILE A 45 -13.78 -2.87 8.30
C ILE A 45 -15.25 -2.89 8.77
N GLU A 46 -15.88 -1.74 8.85
CA GLU A 46 -17.27 -1.63 9.27
C GLU A 46 -18.25 -2.20 8.24
N GLU A 47 -18.02 -1.86 6.95
CA GLU A 47 -18.93 -2.23 5.88
C GLU A 47 -18.90 -3.72 5.54
N PHE A 48 -17.74 -4.37 5.65
CA PHE A 48 -17.57 -5.72 5.11
C PHE A 48 -17.35 -6.82 6.16
N SER A 49 -17.12 -6.47 7.43
CA SER A 49 -16.84 -7.48 8.48
C SER A 49 -18.03 -8.41 8.78
N ASN A 50 -19.22 -8.05 8.37
CA ASN A 50 -20.41 -8.92 8.48
C ASN A 50 -20.43 -10.08 7.47
N LYS A 51 -19.57 -10.05 6.43
CA LYS A 51 -19.52 -11.03 5.33
C LYS A 51 -18.12 -11.59 5.06
N TYR A 52 -17.09 -10.85 5.43
CA TYR A 52 -15.71 -11.16 5.11
C TYR A 52 -14.85 -11.11 6.37
N ARG A 53 -13.74 -11.85 6.35
CA ARG A 53 -12.65 -11.67 7.30
C ARG A 53 -11.79 -10.52 6.78
N VAL A 54 -12.05 -9.31 7.26
CA VAL A 54 -11.38 -8.08 6.83
C VAL A 54 -10.10 -7.90 7.61
N ILE A 55 -8.98 -7.71 6.91
CA ILE A 55 -7.65 -7.49 7.48
C ILE A 55 -7.09 -6.20 6.87
N ALA A 56 -6.76 -5.21 7.71
CA ALA A 56 -6.15 -3.97 7.29
C ALA A 56 -4.82 -3.77 8.03
N LEU A 57 -3.80 -3.20 7.38
CA LEU A 57 -2.50 -2.95 7.99
C LEU A 57 -2.05 -1.50 7.78
N ASP A 58 -1.26 -0.99 8.74
CA ASP A 58 -0.54 0.27 8.56
C ASP A 58 0.61 0.08 7.58
N LEU A 59 0.84 1.05 6.72
CA LEU A 59 2.04 1.09 5.91
C LEU A 59 3.27 1.32 6.82
N ARG A 60 4.37 0.61 6.55
CA ARG A 60 5.61 0.73 7.32
C ARG A 60 6.10 2.18 7.34
N ASN A 61 6.43 2.67 8.53
CA ASN A 61 6.93 4.03 8.76
C ASN A 61 5.95 5.15 8.36
N ALA A 62 4.65 4.88 8.32
CA ALA A 62 3.63 5.92 8.18
C ALA A 62 3.65 6.86 9.39
N ALA A 63 3.51 8.17 9.16
CA ALA A 63 3.32 9.12 10.26
C ALA A 63 2.04 8.75 11.03
N ASN A 64 2.11 8.75 12.34
CA ASN A 64 1.04 8.29 13.25
C ASN A 64 0.65 6.81 13.08
N GLY A 65 1.37 6.04 12.26
CA GLY A 65 1.23 4.61 12.15
C GLY A 65 1.95 3.86 13.27
N LYS A 66 1.64 2.57 13.39
CA LYS A 66 2.22 1.66 14.38
C LYS A 66 3.13 0.60 13.74
N SER A 67 3.22 0.58 12.41
CA SER A 67 4.16 -0.28 11.67
C SER A 67 5.49 0.41 11.51
N ILE A 68 6.57 -0.26 11.91
CA ILE A 68 7.92 0.29 11.85
C ILE A 68 8.90 -0.72 11.24
N GLY A 69 9.99 -0.23 10.68
CA GLY A 69 11.05 -1.07 10.13
C GLY A 69 12.10 -0.31 9.34
N PRO A 70 13.08 -1.00 8.77
CA PRO A 70 14.12 -0.38 7.97
C PRO A 70 13.56 0.32 6.74
N LEU A 71 14.21 1.39 6.30
CA LEU A 71 13.95 2.03 5.01
C LEU A 71 14.67 1.26 3.91
N GLU A 72 13.95 0.43 3.16
CA GLU A 72 14.51 -0.42 2.11
C GLU A 72 14.61 0.33 0.78
N ILE A 73 15.67 1.13 0.61
CA ILE A 73 15.87 2.04 -0.52
C ILE A 73 15.82 1.32 -1.87
N GLU A 74 16.38 0.11 -1.96
CA GLU A 74 16.43 -0.67 -3.20
C GLU A 74 15.16 -1.49 -3.47
N LYS A 75 14.34 -1.72 -2.44
CA LYS A 75 13.14 -2.56 -2.51
C LYS A 75 11.86 -1.80 -2.18
N THR A 76 11.75 -0.57 -2.63
CA THR A 76 10.67 0.36 -2.26
C THR A 76 9.27 -0.27 -2.22
N TRP A 77 8.67 -0.55 -3.37
CA TRP A 77 7.36 -1.19 -3.47
C TRP A 77 7.36 -2.65 -2.99
N ASP A 78 8.46 -3.36 -3.23
CA ASP A 78 8.60 -4.76 -2.86
C ASP A 78 8.65 -4.95 -1.34
N GLY A 79 9.27 -4.04 -0.60
CA GLY A 79 9.28 -4.07 0.86
C GLY A 79 7.87 -4.02 1.47
N PHE A 80 7.00 -3.17 0.94
CA PHE A 80 5.60 -3.13 1.36
C PHE A 80 4.82 -4.38 0.98
N THR A 81 5.09 -4.95 -0.20
CA THR A 81 4.48 -6.22 -0.60
C THR A 81 4.97 -7.39 0.27
N ASP A 82 6.23 -7.37 0.68
CA ASP A 82 6.77 -8.36 1.63
C ASP A 82 6.04 -8.27 2.98
N ASP A 83 5.70 -7.07 3.46
CA ASP A 83 4.90 -6.88 4.67
C ASP A 83 3.51 -7.49 4.53
N GLN A 84 2.82 -7.21 3.42
CA GLN A 84 1.49 -7.74 3.12
C GLN A 84 1.49 -9.27 3.09
N LEU A 85 2.43 -9.87 2.36
CA LEU A 85 2.55 -11.32 2.26
C LEU A 85 2.95 -11.95 3.59
N THR A 86 3.83 -11.30 4.34
CA THR A 86 4.23 -11.76 5.70
C THR A 86 3.02 -11.78 6.65
N LEU A 87 2.14 -10.77 6.58
CA LEU A 87 0.92 -10.74 7.37
C LEU A 87 -0.03 -11.88 6.97
N MET A 88 -0.25 -12.08 5.66
CA MET A 88 -1.11 -13.18 5.19
C MET A 88 -0.56 -14.55 5.59
N ASP A 89 0.74 -14.76 5.54
CA ASP A 89 1.40 -16.00 5.97
C ASP A 89 1.25 -16.22 7.49
N HIS A 90 1.44 -15.16 8.30
CA HIS A 90 1.24 -15.21 9.74
C HIS A 90 -0.19 -15.63 10.13
N LEU A 91 -1.17 -15.13 9.37
CA LEU A 91 -2.58 -15.45 9.58
C LEU A 91 -3.00 -16.79 8.93
N SER A 92 -2.05 -17.53 8.33
CA SER A 92 -2.29 -18.79 7.58
C SER A 92 -3.32 -18.64 6.47
N ILE A 93 -3.29 -17.47 5.77
CA ILE A 93 -4.18 -17.15 4.66
C ILE A 93 -3.45 -17.42 3.36
N GLU A 94 -3.84 -18.45 2.63
CA GLU A 94 -3.23 -18.82 1.35
C GLU A 94 -3.76 -17.95 0.20
N LYS A 95 -5.08 -17.74 0.13
CA LYS A 95 -5.75 -16.96 -0.91
C LYS A 95 -6.65 -15.89 -0.29
N PHE A 96 -6.68 -14.72 -0.91
CA PHE A 96 -7.44 -13.57 -0.40
C PHE A 96 -7.90 -12.65 -1.52
N MET A 97 -8.93 -11.87 -1.26
CA MET A 97 -9.32 -10.70 -2.04
C MET A 97 -8.53 -9.49 -1.55
N VAL A 98 -8.33 -8.48 -2.38
CA VAL A 98 -7.64 -7.25 -1.98
C VAL A 98 -8.44 -6.01 -2.40
N LEU A 99 -8.50 -5.03 -1.48
CA LEU A 99 -9.08 -3.71 -1.71
C LEU A 99 -7.99 -2.66 -1.44
N GLY A 100 -7.68 -1.83 -2.43
CA GLY A 100 -6.66 -0.78 -2.29
C GLY A 100 -7.22 0.60 -2.60
N PHE A 101 -6.98 1.56 -1.69
CA PHE A 101 -7.31 2.97 -1.87
C PHE A 101 -6.06 3.76 -2.26
N CYS A 102 -6.14 4.68 -3.20
CA CYS A 102 -5.08 5.61 -3.57
C CYS A 102 -3.74 4.88 -3.81
N ILE A 103 -2.74 5.03 -2.93
CA ILE A 103 -1.47 4.28 -2.97
C ILE A 103 -1.67 2.76 -2.95
N GLY A 104 -2.78 2.29 -2.40
CA GLY A 104 -3.17 0.89 -2.46
C GLY A 104 -3.27 0.37 -3.90
N GLY A 105 -3.57 1.21 -4.89
CA GLY A 105 -3.59 0.82 -6.30
C GLY A 105 -2.24 0.25 -6.78
N PRO A 106 -1.15 1.02 -6.79
CA PRO A 106 0.19 0.52 -7.10
C PRO A 106 0.63 -0.67 -6.24
N LEU A 107 0.27 -0.70 -4.96
CA LEU A 107 0.58 -1.83 -4.08
C LEU A 107 -0.16 -3.10 -4.50
N VAL A 108 -1.43 -3.01 -4.89
CA VAL A 108 -2.19 -4.15 -5.45
C VAL A 108 -1.55 -4.64 -6.73
N TRP A 109 -1.16 -3.75 -7.65
CA TRP A 109 -0.47 -4.14 -8.87
C TRP A 109 0.86 -4.85 -8.59
N ASN A 110 1.63 -4.38 -7.60
CA ASN A 110 2.86 -5.08 -7.20
C ASN A 110 2.58 -6.45 -6.56
N LEU A 111 1.52 -6.55 -5.78
CA LEU A 111 1.06 -7.80 -5.19
C LEU A 111 0.67 -8.82 -6.28
N LEU A 112 -0.09 -8.40 -7.29
CA LEU A 112 -0.46 -9.22 -8.45
C LEU A 112 0.76 -9.67 -9.26
N LYS A 113 1.77 -8.80 -9.43
CA LYS A 113 3.03 -9.15 -10.09
C LYS A 113 3.79 -10.25 -9.35
N ARG A 114 3.78 -10.22 -8.02
CA ARG A 114 4.62 -11.09 -7.19
C ARG A 114 3.91 -12.34 -6.65
N ALA A 115 2.60 -12.27 -6.50
CA ALA A 115 1.81 -13.31 -5.86
C ALA A 115 0.40 -13.48 -6.48
N LYS A 116 0.30 -13.43 -7.82
CA LYS A 116 -1.00 -13.48 -8.54
C LYS A 116 -1.86 -14.67 -8.12
N ASP A 117 -1.26 -15.82 -7.87
CA ASP A 117 -1.98 -17.06 -7.53
C ASP A 117 -2.63 -17.01 -6.14
N ARG A 118 -2.26 -16.04 -5.31
CA ARG A 118 -2.84 -15.78 -3.99
C ARG A 118 -4.00 -14.79 -4.04
N VAL A 119 -4.13 -13.98 -5.08
CA VAL A 119 -5.16 -12.95 -5.20
C VAL A 119 -6.35 -13.48 -5.99
N ILE A 120 -7.49 -13.62 -5.31
CA ILE A 120 -8.76 -14.09 -5.90
C ILE A 120 -9.34 -13.04 -6.84
N CYS A 121 -9.43 -11.81 -6.36
CA CYS A 121 -9.86 -10.62 -7.11
C CYS A 121 -9.36 -9.36 -6.41
N ALA A 122 -9.38 -8.24 -7.13
CA ALA A 122 -8.94 -6.95 -6.59
C ALA A 122 -9.97 -5.85 -6.84
N THR A 123 -10.07 -4.89 -5.91
CA THR A 123 -10.79 -3.64 -6.09
C THR A 123 -9.85 -2.48 -5.85
N LEU A 124 -9.78 -1.56 -6.81
CA LEU A 124 -8.96 -0.35 -6.75
C LEU A 124 -9.89 0.84 -6.67
N VAL A 125 -9.83 1.58 -5.55
CA VAL A 125 -10.65 2.78 -5.32
C VAL A 125 -9.75 3.98 -5.48
N HIS A 126 -10.07 4.87 -6.44
CA HIS A 126 -9.27 6.03 -6.85
C HIS A 126 -7.76 5.78 -6.80
N PRO A 127 -7.27 4.77 -7.58
CA PRO A 127 -5.88 4.36 -7.51
C PRO A 127 -4.91 5.47 -7.94
N SER A 128 -3.80 5.58 -7.24
CA SER A 128 -2.69 6.42 -7.66
C SER A 128 -2.05 5.90 -8.95
N GLY A 129 -1.63 6.82 -9.82
CA GLY A 129 -0.95 6.48 -11.06
C GLY A 129 -0.08 7.63 -11.56
N PHE A 130 0.76 7.37 -12.56
CA PHE A 130 1.58 8.39 -13.18
C PHE A 130 0.73 9.31 -14.05
N THR A 131 0.90 10.61 -13.87
CA THR A 131 0.31 11.63 -14.74
C THR A 131 1.38 12.54 -15.35
N SER A 132 1.35 12.69 -16.66
CA SER A 132 2.31 13.54 -17.37
C SER A 132 2.14 15.04 -17.07
N SER A 133 0.95 15.47 -16.63
CA SER A 133 0.69 16.86 -16.25
C SER A 133 1.33 17.22 -14.89
N HIS A 134 1.52 16.24 -14.01
CA HIS A 134 2.09 16.42 -12.67
C HIS A 134 3.07 15.28 -12.31
N PRO A 135 4.16 15.10 -13.07
CA PRO A 135 5.00 13.91 -12.99
C PRO A 135 5.67 13.67 -11.61
N ASN A 136 5.84 14.73 -10.84
CA ASN A 136 6.52 14.67 -9.53
C ASN A 136 5.59 14.86 -8.34
N ILE A 137 4.28 14.81 -8.52
CA ILE A 137 3.31 15.11 -7.46
C ILE A 137 3.50 14.21 -6.22
N TYR A 138 3.68 12.93 -6.42
CA TYR A 138 3.87 11.98 -5.32
C TYR A 138 5.20 12.16 -4.61
N PHE A 139 6.28 12.38 -5.36
CA PHE A 139 7.58 12.71 -4.78
C PHE A 139 7.48 13.96 -3.91
N GLN A 140 6.92 15.05 -4.44
CA GLN A 140 6.81 16.32 -3.73
C GLN A 140 5.91 16.25 -2.50
N ASN A 141 4.81 15.53 -2.57
CA ASN A 141 3.91 15.37 -1.43
C ASN A 141 4.57 14.55 -0.31
N ASN A 142 5.29 13.48 -0.64
CA ASN A 142 5.91 12.64 0.37
C ASN A 142 7.19 13.25 0.95
N ILE A 143 8.01 13.96 0.16
CA ILE A 143 9.19 14.64 0.69
C ILE A 143 8.83 15.76 1.70
N ARG A 144 7.63 16.34 1.57
CA ARG A 144 7.13 17.40 2.47
C ARG A 144 6.29 16.84 3.64
N GLY A 145 5.49 15.80 3.41
CA GLY A 145 4.49 15.33 4.36
C GLY A 145 4.87 14.03 5.09
N TRP A 146 5.75 13.20 4.51
CA TRP A 146 6.16 11.93 5.11
C TRP A 146 7.62 11.96 5.61
N ALA A 147 8.56 12.43 4.81
CA ALA A 147 9.97 12.38 5.15
C ALA A 147 10.35 13.10 6.46
N PRO A 148 9.79 14.27 6.82
CA PRO A 148 10.09 14.92 8.09
C PRO A 148 9.76 14.04 9.31
N ASN A 149 8.58 13.44 9.34
CA ASN A 149 8.17 12.55 10.42
C ASN A 149 9.02 11.27 10.48
N LEU A 150 9.36 10.73 9.31
CA LEU A 150 10.25 9.56 9.23
C LEU A 150 11.61 9.85 9.88
N ILE A 151 12.22 10.98 9.54
CA ILE A 151 13.55 11.38 10.03
C ILE A 151 13.49 11.69 11.54
N GLU A 152 12.46 12.39 12.00
CA GLU A 152 12.26 12.71 13.40
C GLU A 152 12.16 11.46 14.28
N ASN A 153 11.45 10.44 13.78
CA ASN A 153 11.24 9.18 14.52
C ASN A 153 12.36 8.15 14.32
N ASN A 154 13.27 8.37 13.36
CA ASN A 154 14.35 7.44 13.02
C ASN A 154 15.69 8.19 12.82
N PRO A 155 16.45 8.43 13.90
CA PRO A 155 17.68 9.24 13.83
C PRO A 155 18.77 8.72 12.87
N ASN A 156 18.69 7.47 12.44
CA ASN A 156 19.61 6.87 11.48
C ASN A 156 19.20 7.10 10.02
N ILE A 157 18.01 7.68 9.78
CA ILE A 157 17.53 7.99 8.43
C ILE A 157 17.78 9.46 8.14
N THR A 158 18.53 9.73 7.07
CA THR A 158 18.82 11.09 6.62
C THR A 158 17.82 11.55 5.55
N LEU A 159 17.79 12.86 5.29
CA LEU A 159 16.99 13.43 4.20
C LEU A 159 17.44 12.86 2.82
N ASP A 160 18.73 12.62 2.64
CA ASP A 160 19.27 12.05 1.41
C ASP A 160 18.75 10.61 1.21
N MET A 161 18.73 9.80 2.25
CA MET A 161 18.17 8.44 2.21
C MET A 161 16.68 8.46 1.88
N ALA A 162 15.90 9.34 2.51
CA ALA A 162 14.48 9.50 2.22
C ALA A 162 14.24 10.00 0.79
N THR A 163 15.07 10.93 0.31
CA THR A 163 15.02 11.45 -1.07
C THR A 163 15.33 10.34 -2.07
N GLU A 164 16.36 9.53 -1.82
CA GLU A 164 16.71 8.42 -2.70
C GLU A 164 15.62 7.35 -2.75
N PHE A 165 15.04 7.00 -1.59
CA PHE A 165 13.89 6.10 -1.51
C PHE A 165 12.72 6.59 -2.37
N LEU A 166 12.33 7.86 -2.24
CA LEU A 166 11.24 8.45 -3.00
C LEU A 166 11.54 8.54 -4.50
N ASN A 167 12.79 8.82 -4.88
CA ASN A 167 13.22 8.78 -6.28
C ASN A 167 13.11 7.36 -6.85
N ASN A 168 13.56 6.35 -6.12
CA ASN A 168 13.45 4.95 -6.54
C ASN A 168 11.97 4.53 -6.68
N MET A 169 11.10 5.08 -5.84
CA MET A 169 9.69 4.75 -5.81
C MET A 169 8.88 5.43 -6.93
N TYR A 170 9.09 6.72 -7.18
CA TYR A 170 8.19 7.52 -8.00
C TYR A 170 8.80 8.09 -9.28
N THR A 171 10.13 8.21 -9.40
CA THR A 171 10.76 8.89 -10.53
C THR A 171 11.52 7.96 -11.47
N LYS A 172 12.23 6.97 -10.98
CA LYS A 172 13.03 6.05 -11.80
C LYS A 172 12.19 5.09 -12.66
N ARG A 173 10.91 4.90 -12.31
CA ARG A 173 9.97 4.02 -13.04
C ARG A 173 8.63 4.72 -13.25
N ALA A 174 8.69 5.94 -13.77
CA ALA A 174 7.51 6.76 -14.00
C ALA A 174 6.72 6.27 -15.23
N ASP A 175 6.26 5.02 -15.22
CA ASP A 175 5.31 4.52 -16.21
C ASP A 175 4.04 4.03 -15.52
N PHE A 176 2.91 4.47 -16.03
CA PHE A 176 1.52 4.12 -15.75
C PHE A 176 1.17 4.02 -14.25
N VAL A 177 1.50 2.91 -13.57
CA VAL A 177 1.13 2.67 -12.16
C VAL A 177 2.35 2.39 -11.27
N PHE A 178 3.51 2.90 -11.60
CA PHE A 178 4.79 2.81 -10.87
C PHE A 178 5.39 1.40 -10.73
N THR A 179 4.57 0.36 -10.54
CA THR A 179 5.02 -0.99 -10.16
C THR A 179 4.99 -1.99 -11.30
N VAL A 180 4.13 -1.76 -12.28
CA VAL A 180 3.97 -2.60 -13.47
C VAL A 180 3.77 -1.73 -14.71
N ASP A 181 4.10 -2.29 -15.87
CA ASP A 181 3.89 -1.63 -17.16
C ASP A 181 2.46 -1.86 -17.72
N ARG A 182 2.14 -1.18 -18.82
CA ARG A 182 0.84 -1.30 -19.49
C ARG A 182 0.58 -2.70 -20.03
N ASN A 183 1.62 -3.43 -20.42
CA ASN A 183 1.45 -4.80 -20.96
C ASN A 183 1.05 -5.75 -19.84
N PHE A 184 1.67 -5.61 -18.65
CA PHE A 184 1.24 -6.40 -17.49
C PHE A 184 -0.23 -6.16 -17.17
N VAL A 185 -0.66 -4.89 -17.12
CA VAL A 185 -2.07 -4.55 -16.82
C VAL A 185 -3.02 -5.14 -17.86
N LYS A 186 -2.70 -5.00 -19.16
CA LYS A 186 -3.54 -5.53 -20.25
C LYS A 186 -3.68 -7.05 -20.24
N ASN A 187 -2.67 -7.76 -19.77
CA ASN A 187 -2.64 -9.22 -19.73
C ASN A 187 -2.97 -9.79 -18.34
N CYS A 188 -3.40 -8.97 -17.42
CA CYS A 188 -3.80 -9.42 -16.08
C CYS A 188 -5.12 -10.19 -16.17
N GLU A 189 -5.10 -11.45 -15.77
CA GLU A 189 -6.28 -12.34 -15.79
C GLU A 189 -7.07 -12.29 -14.47
N THR A 190 -6.48 -11.76 -13.40
CA THR A 190 -7.18 -11.61 -12.11
C THR A 190 -8.35 -10.64 -12.29
N PRO A 191 -9.57 -10.98 -11.85
CA PRO A 191 -10.71 -10.07 -11.91
C PRO A 191 -10.43 -8.79 -11.10
N ILE A 192 -10.57 -7.63 -11.74
CA ILE A 192 -10.29 -6.32 -11.13
C ILE A 192 -11.46 -5.38 -11.37
N LEU A 193 -11.94 -4.77 -10.28
CA LEU A 193 -12.85 -3.63 -10.30
C LEU A 193 -12.04 -2.35 -10.06
N ILE A 194 -12.16 -1.36 -10.94
CA ILE A 194 -11.54 -0.05 -10.77
C ILE A 194 -12.63 0.99 -10.62
N LEU A 195 -12.59 1.75 -9.53
CA LEU A 195 -13.42 2.90 -9.26
C LEU A 195 -12.54 4.15 -9.39
N PRO A 196 -12.51 4.79 -10.57
CA PRO A 196 -11.65 5.94 -10.81
C PRO A 196 -12.14 7.19 -10.08
N ASP A 197 -11.25 8.17 -9.96
CA ASP A 197 -11.53 9.53 -9.52
C ASP A 197 -11.03 10.51 -10.59
N ASP A 198 -11.49 11.75 -10.57
CA ASP A 198 -11.10 12.79 -11.55
C ASP A 198 -10.28 13.89 -10.88
N ILE A 199 -9.21 13.50 -10.23
CA ILE A 199 -8.24 14.47 -9.65
C ILE A 199 -6.81 14.16 -10.15
N PRO A 200 -5.90 15.15 -10.19
CA PRO A 200 -4.55 14.97 -10.71
C PRO A 200 -3.72 13.87 -10.05
N ALA A 201 -4.03 13.52 -8.81
CA ALA A 201 -3.36 12.45 -8.08
C ALA A 201 -3.91 11.05 -8.40
N HIS A 202 -5.07 10.96 -9.07
CA HIS A 202 -5.72 9.68 -9.40
C HIS A 202 -6.14 9.69 -10.88
N PRO A 203 -5.19 9.65 -11.82
CA PRO A 203 -5.46 9.74 -13.26
C PRO A 203 -6.18 8.51 -13.82
#